data_ef505ab6b20a5782664927a2dc5979ca
#
_entry.id   ef505ab6b20a5782664927a2dc5979ca
#
_cell.length_a   1.000
_cell.length_b   1.000
_cell.length_c   1.000
_cell.angle_alpha   90.00
_cell.angle_beta   90.00
_cell.angle_gamma   90.00
#
_symmetry.space_group_name_H-M   'P 1'
#
loop_
_entity.id
_entity.type
_entity.pdbx_description
1 polymer ?
#
loop_
_entity_poly.entity_id
_entity_poly.type
_entity_poly.pdbx_seq_one_letter_code
_entity_poly.pdbx_strand_id
1 'polypeptide(L)'
;MLSSVYLTGETIEAQELSELAMAPDWRAFATNKLQRYGLRVVNPLELTWSNVESLEAIDLSEGSDSRVRRALDLIDQSDALLANLNRSSYSTAMELFYAHRRGKMVTVVGHPPFNPWVVSHSQARFGDIDEAIEYIIGEKPQGLPFNWALQYEALLAERYEQFPPAGEPDYRFMGGNLPVLVVAPHATAFWHEGEFQEADAFTGSMAALLNRMSNCHSLISNYCCAADPCWYLETPMRRAFADIVKGGRIGLVLFLLGSSWHEAPGLQLSCYGPSTHQNADYANRLKNKLSVLEHVSTDTSDFQVKPLVRFSAEELGVPTMVLKMHKRYRMPRLQLETFGQIVHFLREYLEETGIELERSLS
;
A
#
# COMPACT_ATOMS: atom_id res chain seq x y z
N MET A 1 -11.22 -9.46 13.04
CA MET A 1 -10.04 -9.37 13.94
C MET A 1 -9.22 -10.63 13.69
N LEU A 2 -7.91 -10.51 13.44
CA LEU A 2 -7.06 -11.68 13.22
C LEU A 2 -7.01 -12.53 14.50
N SER A 3 -7.14 -13.85 14.36
CA SER A 3 -7.10 -14.79 15.48
C SER A 3 -6.00 -15.84 15.33
N SER A 4 -5.50 -16.04 14.10
CA SER A 4 -4.52 -17.07 13.81
C SER A 4 -3.54 -16.70 12.70
N VAL A 5 -2.28 -17.15 12.84
CA VAL A 5 -1.19 -16.89 11.90
C VAL A 5 -0.47 -18.19 11.56
N TYR A 6 -0.36 -18.50 10.27
CA TYR A 6 0.43 -19.59 9.74
C TYR A 6 1.85 -19.11 9.46
N LEU A 7 2.87 -19.85 9.92
CA LEU A 7 4.28 -19.54 9.69
C LEU A 7 4.84 -20.40 8.56
N THR A 8 5.40 -19.75 7.54
CA THR A 8 6.13 -20.42 6.47
C THR A 8 7.49 -19.78 6.25
N GLY A 9 8.41 -20.52 5.68
CA GLY A 9 9.76 -20.05 5.41
C GLY A 9 10.74 -21.20 5.40
N GLU A 10 11.99 -20.83 5.32
CA GLU A 10 13.08 -21.76 5.25
C GLU A 10 13.08 -22.77 6.40
N THR A 11 13.29 -24.03 6.05
CA THR A 11 13.69 -25.12 6.95
C THR A 11 15.19 -25.31 6.80
N ILE A 12 15.92 -25.22 7.89
CA ILE A 12 17.36 -25.50 7.90
C ILE A 12 17.56 -26.99 7.62
N GLU A 13 18.23 -27.34 6.53
CA GLU A 13 18.62 -28.72 6.29
C GLU A 13 19.65 -29.19 7.32
N ALA A 14 19.62 -30.46 7.67
CA ALA A 14 20.39 -31.01 8.81
C ALA A 14 21.93 -30.81 8.72
N GLN A 15 22.45 -30.51 7.55
CA GLN A 15 23.88 -30.22 7.34
C GLN A 15 24.30 -28.81 7.78
N GLU A 16 23.39 -27.84 7.78
CA GLU A 16 23.65 -26.47 8.23
C GLU A 16 23.43 -26.28 9.74
N LEU A 17 22.78 -27.22 10.40
CA LEU A 17 22.52 -27.20 11.86
C LEU A 17 23.80 -27.16 12.71
N SER A 18 24.93 -27.66 12.20
CA SER A 18 26.20 -27.66 12.94
C SER A 18 26.88 -26.30 12.97
N GLU A 19 26.64 -25.44 11.99
CA GLU A 19 27.23 -24.10 11.90
C GLU A 19 26.29 -22.99 12.44
N LEU A 20 24.97 -23.25 12.49
CA LEU A 20 23.92 -22.31 12.87
C LEU A 20 23.32 -22.56 14.25
N ALA A 21 23.88 -23.47 15.05
CA ALA A 21 23.39 -23.82 16.40
C ALA A 21 23.28 -22.64 17.40
N MET A 22 23.69 -21.43 16.98
CA MET A 22 23.64 -20.19 17.76
C MET A 22 22.68 -19.13 17.18
N ALA A 23 22.07 -19.35 16.02
CA ALA A 23 21.10 -18.39 15.49
C ALA A 23 19.72 -18.62 16.14
N PRO A 24 19.08 -17.60 16.73
CA PRO A 24 17.76 -17.77 17.33
C PRO A 24 16.77 -18.24 16.25
N ASP A 25 16.02 -19.30 16.58
CA ASP A 25 14.96 -19.82 15.72
C ASP A 25 13.89 -18.73 15.54
N TRP A 26 13.83 -18.15 14.35
CA TRP A 26 12.89 -17.09 14.05
C TRP A 26 11.42 -17.52 14.26
N ARG A 27 11.11 -18.82 14.07
CA ARG A 27 9.75 -19.35 14.29
C ARG A 27 9.41 -19.39 15.76
N ALA A 28 10.33 -19.83 16.60
CA ALA A 28 10.15 -19.79 18.05
C ALA A 28 9.97 -18.34 18.55
N PHE A 29 10.76 -17.42 18.04
CA PHE A 29 10.64 -15.99 18.35
C PHE A 29 9.26 -15.45 17.91
N ALA A 30 8.86 -15.67 16.64
CA ALA A 30 7.57 -15.23 16.12
C ALA A 30 6.40 -15.85 16.89
N THR A 31 6.46 -17.16 17.19
CA THR A 31 5.46 -17.88 17.97
C THR A 31 5.27 -17.24 19.34
N ASN A 32 6.36 -17.07 20.09
CA ASN A 32 6.32 -16.49 21.43
C ASN A 32 5.73 -15.06 21.42
N LYS A 33 6.14 -14.23 20.45
CA LYS A 33 5.67 -12.85 20.37
C LYS A 33 4.18 -12.79 19.98
N LEU A 34 3.76 -13.49 18.92
CA LEU A 34 2.36 -13.52 18.47
C LEU A 34 1.41 -14.09 19.53
N GLN A 35 1.81 -15.15 20.25
CA GLN A 35 1.00 -15.75 21.32
C GLN A 35 0.79 -14.81 22.51
N ARG A 36 1.77 -13.97 22.86
CA ARG A 36 1.62 -12.93 23.90
C ARG A 36 0.50 -11.94 23.58
N TYR A 37 0.21 -11.73 22.29
CA TYR A 37 -0.89 -10.89 21.82
C TYR A 37 -2.19 -11.67 21.58
N GLY A 38 -2.26 -12.92 22.03
CA GLY A 38 -3.46 -13.75 21.96
C GLY A 38 -3.73 -14.38 20.60
N LEU A 39 -2.77 -14.37 19.68
CA LEU A 39 -2.90 -15.00 18.39
C LEU A 39 -2.52 -16.48 18.45
N ARG A 40 -3.34 -17.33 17.84
CA ARG A 40 -2.98 -18.74 17.63
C ARG A 40 -1.94 -18.82 16.51
N VAL A 41 -0.82 -19.45 16.80
CA VAL A 41 0.23 -19.67 15.79
C VAL A 41 0.18 -21.10 15.28
N VAL A 42 0.21 -21.25 13.96
CA VAL A 42 0.26 -22.53 13.27
C VAL A 42 1.65 -22.67 12.67
N ASN A 43 2.52 -23.43 13.34
CA ASN A 43 3.84 -23.77 12.86
C ASN A 43 3.82 -25.20 12.30
N PRO A 44 3.89 -25.42 10.96
CA PRO A 44 3.78 -26.76 10.40
C PRO A 44 4.89 -27.71 10.85
N LEU A 45 6.05 -27.19 11.28
CA LEU A 45 7.16 -28.02 11.76
C LEU A 45 6.88 -28.62 13.15
N GLU A 46 6.24 -27.87 14.05
CA GLU A 46 5.90 -28.40 15.38
C GLU A 46 4.86 -29.52 15.30
N LEU A 47 3.96 -29.45 14.32
CA LEU A 47 2.94 -30.47 14.12
C LEU A 47 3.51 -31.79 13.57
N THR A 48 4.69 -31.75 12.96
CA THR A 48 5.41 -32.98 12.51
C THR A 48 6.19 -33.63 13.65
N TRP A 49 6.66 -32.87 14.64
CA TRP A 49 7.49 -33.39 15.74
C TRP A 49 6.68 -33.87 16.96
N SER A 50 5.51 -33.24 17.22
CA SER A 50 4.69 -33.60 18.41
C SER A 50 3.99 -34.97 18.33
N ASN A 51 3.93 -35.59 17.17
CA ASN A 51 3.30 -36.91 16.97
C ASN A 51 4.32 -38.04 16.76
N VAL A 52 5.61 -37.78 16.88
CA VAL A 52 6.65 -38.80 16.65
C VAL A 52 7.24 -39.21 18.01
N GLU A 53 6.56 -40.10 18.71
CA GLU A 53 7.14 -40.79 19.90
C GLU A 53 8.21 -41.81 19.54
N SER A 54 8.42 -42.07 18.24
CA SER A 54 9.56 -42.89 17.74
C SER A 54 9.96 -42.44 16.33
N LEU A 55 11.26 -42.31 16.11
CA LEU A 55 11.87 -42.06 14.79
C LEU A 55 11.57 -43.17 13.76
N GLU A 56 11.02 -44.31 14.21
CA GLU A 56 10.60 -45.45 13.36
C GLU A 56 9.20 -45.24 12.73
N ALA A 57 8.43 -44.24 13.15
CA ALA A 57 7.06 -43.99 12.67
C ALA A 57 6.98 -42.87 11.63
N ILE A 58 8.08 -42.38 11.09
CA ILE A 58 8.05 -41.55 9.89
C ILE A 58 7.74 -42.50 8.74
N ASP A 59 6.46 -42.68 8.47
CA ASP A 59 6.02 -43.38 7.25
C ASP A 59 6.41 -42.50 6.06
N LEU A 60 7.59 -42.84 5.47
CA LEU A 60 8.07 -42.23 4.23
C LEU A 60 7.13 -42.52 3.06
N SER A 61 6.08 -43.33 3.27
CA SER A 61 4.99 -43.61 2.33
C SER A 61 3.87 -42.56 2.37
N GLU A 62 3.83 -41.65 3.36
CA GLU A 62 2.97 -40.47 3.21
C GLU A 62 3.46 -39.67 2.01
N GLY A 63 2.80 -39.86 0.88
CA GLY A 63 3.20 -39.27 -0.38
C GLY A 63 3.27 -37.75 -0.28
N SER A 64 4.12 -37.11 -1.08
CA SER A 64 4.29 -35.65 -1.16
C SER A 64 2.96 -34.91 -1.19
N ASP A 65 1.91 -35.53 -1.75
CA ASP A 65 0.55 -35.01 -1.83
C ASP A 65 -0.11 -34.80 -0.47
N SER A 66 0.08 -35.67 0.52
CA SER A 66 -0.56 -35.52 1.83
C SER A 66 0.02 -34.36 2.62
N ARG A 67 1.34 -34.13 2.53
CA ARG A 67 2.02 -32.99 3.15
C ARG A 67 1.58 -31.66 2.54
N VAL A 68 1.47 -31.60 1.22
CA VAL A 68 1.00 -30.39 0.52
C VAL A 68 -0.45 -30.10 0.92
N ARG A 69 -1.35 -31.09 0.86
CA ARG A 69 -2.75 -30.89 1.28
C ARG A 69 -2.86 -30.42 2.71
N ARG A 70 -2.11 -31.01 3.63
CA ARG A 70 -2.09 -30.61 5.02
C ARG A 70 -1.65 -29.16 5.20
N ALA A 71 -0.59 -28.71 4.50
CA ALA A 71 -0.14 -27.33 4.52
C ALA A 71 -1.22 -26.38 4.02
N LEU A 72 -1.89 -26.72 2.91
CA LEU A 72 -2.98 -25.91 2.36
C LEU A 72 -4.19 -25.85 3.30
N ASP A 73 -4.57 -26.96 3.94
CA ASP A 73 -5.65 -27.02 4.94
C ASP A 73 -5.33 -26.14 6.16
N LEU A 74 -4.08 -26.11 6.62
CA LEU A 74 -3.64 -25.27 7.73
C LEU A 74 -3.66 -23.78 7.35
N ILE A 75 -3.29 -23.45 6.13
CA ILE A 75 -3.43 -22.08 5.60
C ILE A 75 -4.90 -21.68 5.53
N ASP A 76 -5.78 -22.56 5.06
CA ASP A 76 -7.24 -22.30 5.00
C ASP A 76 -7.84 -22.03 6.38
N GLN A 77 -7.34 -22.69 7.42
CA GLN A 77 -7.74 -22.51 8.82
C GLN A 77 -7.10 -21.30 9.52
N SER A 78 -6.21 -20.57 8.84
CA SER A 78 -5.52 -19.41 9.39
C SER A 78 -6.07 -18.11 8.78
N ASP A 79 -5.97 -17.00 9.53
CA ASP A 79 -6.39 -15.67 9.06
C ASP A 79 -5.26 -14.94 8.33
N ALA A 80 -4.04 -15.20 8.73
CA ALA A 80 -2.84 -14.59 8.18
C ALA A 80 -1.73 -15.61 7.92
N LEU A 81 -0.81 -15.24 7.04
CA LEU A 81 0.42 -15.96 6.75
C LEU A 81 1.61 -15.03 6.97
N LEU A 82 2.59 -15.47 7.77
CA LEU A 82 3.89 -14.82 7.91
C LEU A 82 4.95 -15.69 7.25
N ALA A 83 5.55 -15.17 6.17
CA ALA A 83 6.59 -15.84 5.40
C ALA A 83 7.97 -15.24 5.67
N ASN A 84 8.94 -16.08 6.01
CA ASN A 84 10.35 -15.69 6.04
C ASN A 84 11.03 -16.14 4.73
N LEU A 85 11.45 -15.16 3.91
CA LEU A 85 12.08 -15.34 2.61
C LEU A 85 13.54 -14.82 2.57
N ASN A 86 14.26 -14.94 3.67
CA ASN A 86 15.71 -14.63 3.67
C ASN A 86 16.48 -15.53 2.70
N ARG A 87 15.94 -16.72 2.42
CA ARG A 87 16.38 -17.58 1.31
C ARG A 87 15.21 -17.98 0.44
N SER A 88 15.50 -18.28 -0.84
CA SER A 88 14.49 -18.71 -1.81
C SER A 88 14.00 -20.11 -1.49
N SER A 89 12.69 -20.29 -1.40
CA SER A 89 12.03 -21.58 -1.18
C SER A 89 10.82 -21.71 -2.10
N TYR A 90 10.77 -22.77 -2.88
CA TYR A 90 9.64 -23.05 -3.76
C TYR A 90 8.35 -23.33 -2.98
N SER A 91 8.44 -24.08 -1.89
CA SER A 91 7.27 -24.38 -1.04
C SER A 91 6.70 -23.09 -0.44
N THR A 92 7.55 -22.24 0.12
CA THR A 92 7.14 -20.95 0.68
C THR A 92 6.48 -20.04 -0.37
N ALA A 93 7.01 -20.02 -1.60
CA ALA A 93 6.43 -19.25 -2.69
C ALA A 93 5.02 -19.75 -3.07
N MET A 94 4.83 -21.07 -3.11
CA MET A 94 3.54 -21.70 -3.41
C MET A 94 2.51 -21.46 -2.29
N GLU A 95 2.92 -21.57 -1.04
CA GLU A 95 2.07 -21.30 0.13
C GLU A 95 1.65 -19.82 0.20
N LEU A 96 2.58 -18.91 -0.09
CA LEU A 96 2.32 -17.48 -0.19
C LEU A 96 1.30 -17.16 -1.29
N PHE A 97 1.49 -17.72 -2.49
CA PHE A 97 0.55 -17.58 -3.60
C PHE A 97 -0.84 -18.10 -3.21
N TYR A 98 -0.90 -19.30 -2.62
CA TYR A 98 -2.15 -19.93 -2.21
C TYR A 98 -2.88 -19.08 -1.16
N ALA A 99 -2.19 -18.65 -0.10
CA ALA A 99 -2.75 -17.80 0.94
C ALA A 99 -3.34 -16.49 0.37
N HIS A 100 -2.58 -15.85 -0.54
CA HIS A 100 -3.06 -14.65 -1.23
C HIS A 100 -4.35 -14.92 -2.03
N ARG A 101 -4.39 -16.03 -2.79
CA ARG A 101 -5.57 -16.43 -3.57
C ARG A 101 -6.79 -16.74 -2.70
N ARG A 102 -6.55 -17.18 -1.46
CA ARG A 102 -7.60 -17.43 -0.45
C ARG A 102 -8.00 -16.18 0.33
N GLY A 103 -7.47 -15.02 -0.05
CA GLY A 103 -7.78 -13.74 0.61
C GLY A 103 -7.20 -13.60 2.02
N LYS A 104 -6.19 -14.41 2.37
CA LYS A 104 -5.53 -14.31 3.66
C LYS A 104 -4.61 -13.09 3.70
N MET A 105 -4.39 -12.53 4.89
CA MET A 105 -3.36 -11.51 5.08
C MET A 105 -1.97 -12.15 4.92
N VAL A 106 -1.21 -11.70 3.93
CA VAL A 106 0.15 -12.23 3.67
C VAL A 106 1.20 -11.18 4.01
N THR A 107 2.04 -11.48 4.98
CA THR A 107 3.16 -10.65 5.42
C THR A 107 4.47 -11.38 5.17
N VAL A 108 5.47 -10.69 4.64
CA VAL A 108 6.76 -11.27 4.27
C VAL A 108 7.90 -10.57 4.99
N VAL A 109 8.85 -11.36 5.49
CA VAL A 109 10.14 -10.90 6.01
C VAL A 109 11.24 -11.35 5.06
N GLY A 110 12.18 -10.46 4.75
CA GLY A 110 13.31 -10.77 3.88
C GLY A 110 14.10 -9.55 3.46
N HIS A 111 15.17 -9.76 2.71
CA HIS A 111 16.02 -8.67 2.23
C HIS A 111 15.54 -8.11 0.89
N PRO A 112 15.34 -6.79 0.76
CA PRO A 112 15.04 -6.15 -0.51
C PRO A 112 16.26 -6.22 -1.47
N PRO A 113 16.05 -6.19 -2.81
CA PRO A 113 14.75 -6.04 -3.47
C PRO A 113 13.95 -7.33 -3.49
N PHE A 114 12.65 -7.25 -3.20
CA PHE A 114 11.77 -8.42 -3.29
C PHE A 114 11.43 -8.74 -4.75
N ASN A 115 11.27 -10.03 -5.02
CA ASN A 115 10.82 -10.51 -6.32
C ASN A 115 9.40 -9.96 -6.64
N PRO A 116 9.09 -9.60 -7.90
CA PRO A 116 7.75 -9.13 -8.31
C PRO A 116 6.59 -10.03 -7.88
N TRP A 117 6.78 -11.36 -7.90
CA TRP A 117 5.77 -12.30 -7.42
C TRP A 117 5.47 -12.14 -5.93
N VAL A 118 6.50 -11.95 -5.12
CA VAL A 118 6.35 -11.67 -3.68
C VAL A 118 5.61 -10.35 -3.46
N VAL A 119 5.99 -9.31 -4.22
CA VAL A 119 5.36 -7.99 -4.15
C VAL A 119 3.88 -8.06 -4.50
N SER A 120 3.52 -8.80 -5.56
CA SER A 120 2.13 -8.93 -6.02
C SER A 120 1.24 -9.76 -5.08
N HIS A 121 1.82 -10.68 -4.32
CA HIS A 121 1.08 -11.64 -3.51
C HIS A 121 1.25 -11.44 -2.00
N SER A 122 1.77 -10.29 -1.57
CA SER A 122 1.85 -9.93 -0.14
C SER A 122 1.31 -8.54 0.11
N GLN A 123 0.62 -8.36 1.24
CA GLN A 123 0.14 -7.06 1.69
C GLN A 123 1.27 -6.24 2.29
N ALA A 124 2.19 -6.88 3.03
CA ALA A 124 3.29 -6.21 3.71
C ALA A 124 4.61 -6.96 3.57
N ARG A 125 5.70 -6.22 3.55
CA ARG A 125 7.06 -6.74 3.44
C ARG A 125 7.98 -5.92 4.33
N PHE A 126 8.80 -6.62 5.12
CA PHE A 126 9.68 -6.03 6.11
C PHE A 126 11.08 -6.61 6.01
N GLY A 127 12.09 -5.85 6.38
CA GLY A 127 13.46 -6.33 6.54
C GLY A 127 13.68 -7.04 7.87
N ASP A 128 12.81 -6.74 8.83
CA ASP A 128 12.88 -7.21 10.19
C ASP A 128 11.61 -7.95 10.62
N ILE A 129 11.77 -8.98 11.45
CA ILE A 129 10.66 -9.84 11.90
C ILE A 129 9.80 -9.15 12.96
N ASP A 130 10.38 -8.29 13.79
CA ASP A 130 9.64 -7.54 14.79
C ASP A 130 8.64 -6.59 14.13
N GLU A 131 9.08 -5.84 13.12
CA GLU A 131 8.22 -4.96 12.34
C GLU A 131 7.07 -5.73 11.67
N ALA A 132 7.35 -6.92 11.14
CA ALA A 132 6.33 -7.77 10.52
C ALA A 132 5.29 -8.26 11.53
N ILE A 133 5.72 -8.64 12.71
CA ILE A 133 4.82 -9.07 13.79
C ILE A 133 3.98 -7.91 14.31
N GLU A 134 4.57 -6.74 14.53
CA GLU A 134 3.84 -5.53 14.92
C GLU A 134 2.77 -5.14 13.90
N TYR A 135 3.06 -5.31 12.62
CA TYR A 135 2.07 -5.12 11.57
C TYR A 135 0.91 -6.13 11.66
N ILE A 136 1.20 -7.41 11.95
CA ILE A 136 0.17 -8.46 12.08
C ILE A 136 -0.73 -8.21 13.30
N ILE A 137 -0.17 -7.80 14.42
CA ILE A 137 -0.95 -7.53 15.64
C ILE A 137 -1.69 -6.19 15.59
N GLY A 138 -1.49 -5.40 14.54
CA GLY A 138 -2.14 -4.10 14.35
C GLY A 138 -1.46 -2.95 15.10
N GLU A 139 -0.32 -3.20 15.74
CA GLU A 139 0.58 -2.14 16.17
C GLU A 139 1.23 -1.54 14.94
N LYS A 140 0.92 -0.27 14.66
CA LYS A 140 1.51 0.43 13.52
C LYS A 140 3.03 0.47 13.71
N PRO A 141 3.83 -0.06 12.76
CA PRO A 141 5.28 0.06 12.84
C PRO A 141 5.64 1.53 13.06
N GLN A 142 6.53 1.82 14.00
CA GLN A 142 6.95 3.19 14.28
C GLN A 142 7.77 3.81 13.12
N GLY A 143 8.19 3.01 12.15
CA GLY A 143 8.87 3.41 10.93
C GLY A 143 7.90 3.57 9.76
N LEU A 144 8.09 4.65 8.97
CA LEU A 144 7.39 4.78 7.69
C LEU A 144 7.88 3.68 6.74
N PRO A 145 6.97 2.99 6.03
CA PRO A 145 7.35 1.90 5.11
C PRO A 145 7.95 2.44 3.81
N PHE A 146 9.07 3.19 3.91
CA PHE A 146 9.75 3.78 2.76
C PHE A 146 10.19 2.75 1.74
N ASN A 147 10.71 1.62 2.21
CA ASN A 147 11.12 0.53 1.35
C ASN A 147 9.95 0.03 0.49
N TRP A 148 8.74 -0.01 1.07
CA TRP A 148 7.55 -0.37 0.32
C TRP A 148 7.22 0.67 -0.76
N ALA A 149 7.24 1.96 -0.42
CA ALA A 149 6.99 3.03 -1.39
C ALA A 149 8.01 3.04 -2.53
N LEU A 150 9.29 2.84 -2.21
CA LEU A 150 10.36 2.72 -3.21
C LEU A 150 10.17 1.51 -4.14
N GLN A 151 9.77 0.36 -3.60
CA GLN A 151 9.52 -0.84 -4.40
C GLN A 151 8.27 -0.69 -5.26
N TYR A 152 7.19 -0.13 -4.71
CA TYR A 152 5.97 0.13 -5.46
C TYR A 152 6.23 1.11 -6.60
N GLU A 153 6.99 2.17 -6.33
CA GLU A 153 7.39 3.14 -7.35
C GLU A 153 8.26 2.50 -8.44
N ALA A 154 9.18 1.61 -8.08
CA ALA A 154 9.99 0.88 -9.06
C ALA A 154 9.11 0.04 -10.00
N LEU A 155 8.05 -0.60 -9.49
CA LEU A 155 7.09 -1.33 -10.31
C LEU A 155 6.24 -0.42 -11.21
N LEU A 156 5.86 0.76 -10.69
CA LEU A 156 5.18 1.77 -11.51
C LEU A 156 6.09 2.32 -12.60
N ALA A 157 7.36 2.55 -12.28
CA ALA A 157 8.34 3.09 -13.22
C ALA A 157 8.57 2.18 -14.43
N GLU A 158 8.47 0.87 -14.27
CA GLU A 158 8.49 -0.08 -15.41
C GLU A 158 7.32 0.16 -16.39
N ARG A 159 6.24 0.79 -15.94
CA ARG A 159 5.00 1.02 -16.70
C ARG A 159 4.77 2.48 -17.07
N TYR A 160 5.64 3.39 -16.66
CA TYR A 160 5.43 4.83 -16.85
C TYR A 160 5.08 5.21 -18.29
N GLU A 161 5.78 4.62 -19.25
CA GLU A 161 5.63 4.93 -20.68
C GLU A 161 4.92 3.81 -21.46
N GLN A 162 4.53 2.72 -20.78
CA GLN A 162 3.85 1.61 -21.43
C GLN A 162 2.34 1.82 -21.44
N PHE A 163 1.73 1.65 -22.60
CA PHE A 163 0.27 1.59 -22.68
C PHE A 163 -0.26 0.30 -22.04
N PRO A 164 -1.48 0.31 -21.50
CA PRO A 164 -2.07 -0.86 -20.91
C PRO A 164 -2.20 -2.01 -21.93
N PRO A 165 -1.99 -3.26 -21.50
CA PRO A 165 -2.32 -4.43 -22.32
C PRO A 165 -3.79 -4.43 -22.73
N ALA A 166 -4.11 -5.12 -23.84
CA ALA A 166 -5.47 -5.19 -24.34
C ALA A 166 -6.43 -5.74 -23.25
N GLY A 167 -7.46 -4.96 -22.93
CA GLY A 167 -8.46 -5.32 -21.92
C GLY A 167 -8.11 -4.90 -20.49
N GLU A 168 -6.93 -4.35 -20.24
CA GLU A 168 -6.58 -3.76 -18.95
C GLU A 168 -6.84 -2.25 -18.94
N PRO A 169 -7.30 -1.68 -17.80
CA PRO A 169 -7.43 -0.23 -17.66
C PRO A 169 -6.05 0.42 -17.44
N ASP A 170 -5.95 1.69 -17.83
CA ASP A 170 -4.78 2.54 -17.59
C ASP A 170 -4.65 3.01 -16.13
N TYR A 171 -5.58 2.63 -15.28
CA TYR A 171 -5.63 3.00 -13.85
C TYR A 171 -5.71 1.78 -12.93
N ARG A 172 -5.45 2.02 -11.66
CA ARG A 172 -5.66 1.05 -10.57
C ARG A 172 -6.47 1.70 -9.46
N PHE A 173 -7.55 1.03 -9.06
CA PHE A 173 -8.33 1.38 -7.87
C PHE A 173 -7.98 0.43 -6.71
N MET A 174 -7.78 1.00 -5.54
CA MET A 174 -7.58 0.27 -4.29
C MET A 174 -8.65 0.72 -3.31
N GLY A 175 -9.56 -0.19 -2.96
CA GLY A 175 -10.63 0.05 -2.01
C GLY A 175 -10.11 0.26 -0.59
N GLY A 176 -10.84 1.03 0.19
CA GLY A 176 -10.64 1.26 1.62
C GLY A 176 -11.98 1.37 2.32
N ASN A 177 -11.97 1.64 3.62
CA ASN A 177 -13.18 1.80 4.42
C ASN A 177 -13.46 3.27 4.77
N LEU A 178 -12.44 4.12 4.84
CA LEU A 178 -12.66 5.54 5.12
C LEU A 178 -13.31 6.25 3.92
N PRO A 179 -14.27 7.14 4.13
CA PRO A 179 -14.97 7.86 3.07
C PRO A 179 -14.12 8.97 2.43
N VAL A 180 -12.86 8.68 2.17
CA VAL A 180 -11.87 9.57 1.55
C VAL A 180 -11.23 8.87 0.37
N LEU A 181 -11.15 9.57 -0.78
CA LEU A 181 -10.50 9.09 -1.99
C LEU A 181 -9.23 9.91 -2.27
N VAL A 182 -8.08 9.24 -2.29
CA VAL A 182 -6.81 9.83 -2.73
C VAL A 182 -6.59 9.50 -4.20
N VAL A 183 -6.33 10.52 -5.02
CA VAL A 183 -6.21 10.38 -6.48
C VAL A 183 -4.83 10.84 -6.95
N ALA A 184 -4.10 9.99 -7.66
CA ALA A 184 -2.84 10.32 -8.31
C ALA A 184 -2.95 10.09 -9.84
N PRO A 185 -3.50 11.04 -10.58
CA PRO A 185 -3.86 10.84 -11.98
C PRO A 185 -2.65 10.87 -12.93
N HIS A 186 -1.55 11.44 -12.49
CA HIS A 186 -0.30 11.55 -13.25
C HIS A 186 0.82 10.69 -12.63
N ALA A 187 0.47 9.61 -11.95
CA ALA A 187 1.46 8.68 -11.38
C ALA A 187 2.30 7.97 -12.46
N THR A 188 1.81 7.94 -13.69
CA THR A 188 2.48 7.48 -14.90
C THR A 188 2.46 8.57 -15.96
N ALA A 189 3.23 8.43 -17.04
CA ALA A 189 3.24 9.38 -18.15
C ALA A 189 1.88 9.45 -18.85
N PHE A 190 1.64 10.55 -19.53
CA PHE A 190 0.38 10.80 -20.23
C PHE A 190 0.57 11.72 -21.43
N TRP A 191 -0.41 11.72 -22.33
CA TRP A 191 -0.42 12.62 -23.48
C TRP A 191 -1.38 13.79 -23.25
N HIS A 192 -0.90 15.01 -23.48
CA HIS A 192 -1.66 16.24 -23.35
C HIS A 192 -1.46 17.11 -24.59
N GLU A 193 -2.53 17.43 -25.32
CA GLU A 193 -2.49 18.21 -26.54
C GLU A 193 -1.50 17.70 -27.60
N GLY A 194 -1.32 16.38 -27.65
CA GLY A 194 -0.39 15.73 -28.59
C GLY A 194 1.06 15.71 -28.12
N GLU A 195 1.36 16.23 -26.95
CA GLU A 195 2.68 16.22 -26.33
C GLU A 195 2.76 15.16 -25.21
N PHE A 196 3.90 14.48 -25.17
CA PHE A 196 4.19 13.53 -24.11
C PHE A 196 4.59 14.26 -22.82
N GLN A 197 3.96 13.91 -21.71
CA GLN A 197 4.23 14.44 -20.39
C GLN A 197 4.79 13.35 -19.49
N GLU A 198 5.85 13.67 -18.76
CA GLU A 198 6.47 12.75 -17.80
C GLU A 198 5.55 12.48 -16.60
N ALA A 199 5.78 11.32 -15.97
CA ALA A 199 5.10 10.95 -14.75
C ALA A 199 5.41 11.89 -13.58
N ASP A 200 4.41 12.17 -12.76
CA ASP A 200 4.59 12.79 -11.44
C ASP A 200 5.11 11.73 -10.45
N ALA A 201 6.35 11.26 -10.67
CA ALA A 201 6.96 10.20 -9.90
C ALA A 201 6.71 10.31 -8.39
N PHE A 202 6.45 9.19 -7.72
CA PHE A 202 6.10 9.05 -6.31
C PHE A 202 4.71 9.56 -5.87
N THR A 203 3.91 10.17 -6.72
CA THR A 203 2.53 10.49 -6.36
C THR A 203 1.67 9.23 -6.25
N GLY A 204 1.86 8.28 -7.16
CA GLY A 204 1.15 6.99 -7.16
C GLY A 204 1.53 6.11 -5.99
N SER A 205 2.82 5.95 -5.70
CA SER A 205 3.27 5.18 -4.55
C SER A 205 2.87 5.82 -3.22
N MET A 206 2.83 7.15 -3.14
CA MET A 206 2.32 7.87 -1.97
C MET A 206 0.81 7.61 -1.78
N ALA A 207 -0.01 7.71 -2.83
CA ALA A 207 -1.44 7.42 -2.76
C ALA A 207 -1.71 5.97 -2.35
N ALA A 208 -0.96 5.02 -2.91
CA ALA A 208 -1.05 3.61 -2.55
C ALA A 208 -0.59 3.33 -1.10
N LEU A 209 0.44 4.04 -0.64
CA LEU A 209 0.92 3.96 0.73
C LEU A 209 -0.11 4.52 1.72
N LEU A 210 -0.73 5.65 1.40
CA LEU A 210 -1.81 6.23 2.22
C LEU A 210 -3.02 5.30 2.31
N ASN A 211 -3.46 4.68 1.21
CA ASN A 211 -4.50 3.66 1.24
C ASN A 211 -4.16 2.56 2.24
N ARG A 212 -2.93 2.04 2.17
CA ARG A 212 -2.46 0.98 3.04
C ARG A 212 -2.38 1.37 4.52
N MET A 213 -1.98 2.61 4.81
CA MET A 213 -1.75 3.08 6.18
C MET A 213 -3.00 3.59 6.87
N SER A 214 -3.89 4.27 6.15
CA SER A 214 -5.10 4.89 6.68
C SER A 214 -6.39 4.19 6.27
N ASN A 215 -6.30 3.15 5.42
CA ASN A 215 -7.48 2.48 4.88
C ASN A 215 -8.46 3.41 4.12
N CYS A 216 -7.94 4.50 3.53
CA CYS A 216 -8.66 5.34 2.58
C CYS A 216 -8.75 4.65 1.22
N HIS A 217 -9.65 5.07 0.34
CA HIS A 217 -9.64 4.66 -1.06
C HIS A 217 -8.50 5.33 -1.81
N SER A 218 -7.94 4.68 -2.84
CA SER A 218 -7.02 5.33 -3.76
C SER A 218 -7.27 4.95 -5.22
N LEU A 219 -7.09 5.92 -6.12
CA LEU A 219 -7.17 5.77 -7.57
C LEU A 219 -5.93 6.38 -8.20
N ILE A 220 -5.15 5.56 -8.89
CA ILE A 220 -3.86 5.97 -9.47
C ILE A 220 -3.80 5.59 -10.95
N SER A 221 -3.12 6.36 -11.79
CA SER A 221 -2.72 5.89 -13.11
C SER A 221 -1.67 4.77 -12.94
N ASN A 222 -1.82 3.68 -13.72
CA ASN A 222 -1.02 2.46 -13.59
C ASN A 222 -0.25 2.11 -14.87
N TYR A 223 -0.61 2.76 -15.98
CA TYR A 223 0.04 2.71 -17.28
C TYR A 223 0.02 4.11 -17.89
N CYS A 224 0.81 4.32 -18.96
CA CYS A 224 0.78 5.56 -19.73
C CYS A 224 -0.65 5.84 -20.20
N CYS A 225 -1.16 7.02 -19.86
CA CYS A 225 -2.48 7.44 -20.30
C CYS A 225 -2.42 8.04 -21.72
N ALA A 226 -3.22 7.51 -22.64
CA ALA A 226 -3.30 8.04 -24.01
C ALA A 226 -3.87 9.46 -24.09
N ALA A 227 -4.50 9.93 -23.01
CA ALA A 227 -4.99 11.28 -22.83
C ALA A 227 -4.89 11.68 -21.36
N ASP A 228 -4.61 12.96 -21.07
CA ASP A 228 -4.53 13.49 -19.70
C ASP A 228 -5.83 13.24 -18.93
N PRO A 229 -5.83 12.36 -17.90
CA PRO A 229 -7.04 12.04 -17.16
C PRO A 229 -7.59 13.21 -16.35
N CYS A 230 -6.76 14.21 -16.06
CA CYS A 230 -7.20 15.43 -15.39
C CYS A 230 -7.87 16.43 -16.33
N TRP A 231 -7.58 16.35 -17.64
CA TRP A 231 -8.00 17.34 -18.61
C TRP A 231 -9.18 16.88 -19.45
N TYR A 232 -9.07 15.68 -20.05
CA TYR A 232 -10.07 15.20 -21.00
C TYR A 232 -11.24 14.49 -20.31
N LEU A 233 -12.45 14.69 -20.88
CA LEU A 233 -13.70 14.17 -20.33
C LEU A 233 -13.86 12.65 -20.48
N GLU A 234 -13.34 12.09 -21.57
CA GLU A 234 -13.60 10.73 -22.03
C GLU A 234 -12.43 9.76 -21.74
N THR A 235 -11.79 9.88 -20.56
CA THR A 235 -10.73 8.95 -20.15
C THR A 235 -11.27 7.79 -19.31
N PRO A 236 -10.66 6.56 -19.40
CA PRO A 236 -11.06 5.44 -18.57
C PRO A 236 -10.99 5.77 -17.07
N MET A 237 -9.92 6.44 -16.66
CA MET A 237 -9.72 6.83 -15.25
C MET A 237 -10.80 7.82 -14.76
N ARG A 238 -11.23 8.79 -15.59
CA ARG A 238 -12.29 9.73 -15.21
C ARG A 238 -13.64 9.02 -15.04
N ARG A 239 -13.96 8.06 -15.92
CA ARG A 239 -15.17 7.24 -15.76
C ARG A 239 -15.14 6.45 -14.46
N ALA A 240 -14.02 5.76 -14.18
CA ALA A 240 -13.84 5.05 -12.92
C ALA A 240 -13.95 5.98 -11.71
N PHE A 241 -13.36 7.17 -11.78
CA PHE A 241 -13.47 8.18 -10.73
C PHE A 241 -14.93 8.54 -10.44
N ALA A 242 -15.71 8.82 -11.49
CA ALA A 242 -17.12 9.15 -11.36
C ALA A 242 -17.93 8.00 -10.74
N ASP A 243 -17.68 6.76 -11.16
CA ASP A 243 -18.36 5.56 -10.65
C ASP A 243 -18.02 5.33 -9.19
N ILE A 244 -16.74 5.49 -8.80
CA ILE A 244 -16.28 5.34 -7.41
C ILE A 244 -16.96 6.39 -6.52
N VAL A 245 -16.96 7.66 -6.92
CA VAL A 245 -17.55 8.73 -6.12
C VAL A 245 -19.07 8.57 -6.01
N LYS A 246 -19.76 8.21 -7.10
CA LYS A 246 -21.22 8.01 -7.11
C LYS A 246 -21.64 6.73 -6.39
N GLY A 247 -20.88 5.66 -6.52
CA GLY A 247 -21.18 4.34 -5.94
C GLY A 247 -20.67 4.19 -4.50
N GLY A 248 -19.65 4.94 -4.12
CA GLY A 248 -19.07 4.97 -2.79
C GLY A 248 -19.58 6.14 -1.96
N ARG A 249 -19.52 6.02 -0.64
CA ARG A 249 -19.80 7.13 0.29
C ARG A 249 -18.55 8.00 0.43
N ILE A 250 -18.09 8.62 -0.68
CA ILE A 250 -16.90 9.48 -0.65
C ILE A 250 -17.32 10.88 -0.19
N GLY A 251 -16.80 11.30 0.96
CA GLY A 251 -17.06 12.64 1.54
C GLY A 251 -15.94 13.64 1.32
N LEU A 252 -14.76 13.18 0.85
CA LEU A 252 -13.61 14.03 0.56
C LEU A 252 -12.76 13.41 -0.56
N VAL A 253 -12.28 14.23 -1.49
CA VAL A 253 -11.30 13.84 -2.51
C VAL A 253 -10.00 14.63 -2.32
N LEU A 254 -8.86 13.94 -2.30
CA LEU A 254 -7.53 14.54 -2.27
C LEU A 254 -6.73 14.15 -3.51
N PHE A 255 -6.47 15.11 -4.40
CA PHE A 255 -5.57 14.92 -5.53
C PHE A 255 -4.12 15.14 -5.12
N LEU A 256 -3.24 14.21 -5.50
CA LEU A 256 -1.79 14.33 -5.39
C LEU A 256 -1.21 14.60 -6.78
N LEU A 257 -0.62 15.77 -6.97
CA LEU A 257 0.00 16.19 -8.23
C LEU A 257 1.48 16.52 -7.98
N GLY A 258 2.27 16.40 -9.04
CA GLY A 258 3.66 16.84 -9.03
C GLY A 258 3.86 18.22 -9.60
N SER A 259 4.94 18.89 -9.20
CA SER A 259 5.51 20.01 -9.92
C SER A 259 6.94 19.73 -10.33
N SER A 260 7.41 20.42 -11.38
CA SER A 260 8.70 20.21 -11.99
C SER A 260 9.84 20.85 -11.18
N TRP A 261 11.09 20.55 -11.58
CA TRP A 261 12.28 21.20 -11.02
C TRP A 261 12.38 22.71 -11.30
N HIS A 262 11.68 23.18 -12.32
CA HIS A 262 11.70 24.58 -12.75
C HIS A 262 10.73 25.46 -11.95
N GLU A 263 9.82 24.85 -11.22
CA GLU A 263 8.91 25.56 -10.33
C GLU A 263 9.59 25.83 -8.98
N ALA A 264 9.05 26.80 -8.23
CA ALA A 264 9.56 27.07 -6.90
C ALA A 264 9.38 25.84 -5.98
N PRO A 265 10.40 25.47 -5.18
CA PRO A 265 10.27 24.39 -4.23
C PRO A 265 9.12 24.66 -3.25
N GLY A 266 8.31 23.65 -2.99
CA GLY A 266 7.24 23.80 -2.00
C GLY A 266 6.09 22.80 -2.18
N LEU A 267 5.11 23.01 -1.31
CA LEU A 267 3.80 22.36 -1.33
C LEU A 267 2.75 23.42 -1.62
N GLN A 268 1.91 23.20 -2.62
CA GLN A 268 0.77 24.05 -2.91
C GLN A 268 -0.51 23.32 -2.58
N LEU A 269 -1.32 23.86 -1.67
CA LEU A 269 -2.60 23.29 -1.29
C LEU A 269 -3.73 24.18 -1.81
N SER A 270 -4.63 23.61 -2.59
CA SER A 270 -5.83 24.26 -3.10
C SER A 270 -7.07 23.49 -2.68
N CYS A 271 -8.18 24.17 -2.46
CA CYS A 271 -9.44 23.56 -2.07
C CYS A 271 -10.57 24.06 -2.97
N TYR A 272 -11.41 23.14 -3.40
CA TYR A 272 -12.55 23.38 -4.30
C TYR A 272 -13.78 22.66 -3.75
N GLY A 273 -14.96 23.21 -4.04
CA GLY A 273 -16.23 22.58 -3.66
C GLY A 273 -17.29 23.59 -3.32
N PRO A 274 -18.48 23.14 -2.95
CA PRO A 274 -19.53 24.03 -2.51
C PRO A 274 -19.02 24.91 -1.37
N SER A 275 -19.33 26.22 -1.44
CA SER A 275 -18.84 27.25 -0.50
C SER A 275 -19.41 27.04 0.91
N THR A 276 -18.98 25.99 1.58
CA THR A 276 -19.34 25.71 2.97
C THR A 276 -18.16 26.01 3.88
N HIS A 277 -18.43 26.45 5.10
CA HIS A 277 -17.42 26.61 6.15
C HIS A 277 -16.59 25.33 6.32
N GLN A 278 -17.20 24.16 6.06
CA GLN A 278 -16.59 22.85 6.19
C GLN A 278 -15.42 22.63 5.22
N ASN A 279 -15.53 23.09 3.96
CA ASN A 279 -14.44 22.96 2.99
C ASN A 279 -13.21 23.79 3.38
N ALA A 280 -13.45 25.01 3.88
CA ALA A 280 -12.37 25.84 4.39
C ALA A 280 -11.70 25.23 5.62
N ASP A 281 -12.48 24.55 6.47
CA ASP A 281 -11.97 23.87 7.66
C ASP A 281 -11.08 22.69 7.29
N TYR A 282 -11.48 21.85 6.32
CA TYR A 282 -10.65 20.74 5.82
C TYR A 282 -9.31 21.24 5.28
N ALA A 283 -9.32 22.30 4.46
CA ALA A 283 -8.11 22.89 3.92
C ALA A 283 -7.21 23.49 5.01
N ASN A 284 -7.79 24.20 5.97
CA ASN A 284 -7.04 24.81 7.08
C ASN A 284 -6.41 23.74 7.99
N ARG A 285 -7.11 22.65 8.28
CA ARG A 285 -6.56 21.55 9.08
C ARG A 285 -5.35 20.90 8.38
N LEU A 286 -5.46 20.59 7.08
CA LEU A 286 -4.33 20.05 6.34
C LEU A 286 -3.18 21.07 6.24
N LYS A 287 -3.47 22.31 5.96
CA LYS A 287 -2.48 23.39 5.96
C LYS A 287 -1.72 23.47 7.27
N ASN A 288 -2.43 23.46 8.40
CA ASN A 288 -1.82 23.55 9.72
C ASN A 288 -0.90 22.36 10.01
N LYS A 289 -1.29 21.13 9.62
CA LYS A 289 -0.43 19.96 9.75
C LYS A 289 0.83 20.06 8.87
N LEU A 290 0.69 20.56 7.65
CA LEU A 290 1.81 20.72 6.72
C LEU A 290 2.68 21.95 7.02
N SER A 291 2.20 22.91 7.81
CA SER A 291 2.91 24.19 8.10
C SER A 291 4.24 24.01 8.86
N VAL A 292 4.46 22.84 9.46
CA VAL A 292 5.75 22.45 10.06
C VAL A 292 6.84 22.30 8.97
N LEU A 293 6.42 22.05 7.73
CA LEU A 293 7.31 21.96 6.58
C LEU A 293 7.56 23.36 6.00
N GLU A 294 8.76 23.59 5.54
CA GLU A 294 9.10 24.83 4.85
C GLU A 294 8.34 24.95 3.50
N HIS A 295 7.98 26.17 3.14
CA HIS A 295 7.40 26.51 1.82
C HIS A 295 6.03 25.85 1.51
N VAL A 296 5.09 25.88 2.45
CA VAL A 296 3.68 25.55 2.20
C VAL A 296 2.90 26.77 1.77
N SER A 297 2.40 26.79 0.55
CA SER A 297 1.59 27.88 -0.02
C SER A 297 0.13 27.44 -0.19
N THR A 298 -0.78 28.37 0.08
CA THR A 298 -2.21 28.26 -0.27
C THR A 298 -2.60 29.28 -1.34
N ASP A 299 -1.64 29.98 -1.92
CA ASP A 299 -1.88 30.86 -3.04
C ASP A 299 -2.21 30.05 -4.29
N THR A 300 -3.40 30.27 -4.81
CA THR A 300 -3.94 29.55 -5.97
C THR A 300 -4.01 30.45 -7.21
N SER A 301 -3.44 31.67 -7.14
CA SER A 301 -3.55 32.66 -8.24
C SER A 301 -3.03 32.14 -9.58
N ASP A 302 -2.03 31.28 -9.55
CA ASP A 302 -1.40 30.67 -10.74
C ASP A 302 -1.86 29.23 -11.02
N PHE A 303 -2.78 28.71 -10.21
CA PHE A 303 -3.23 27.32 -10.38
C PHE A 303 -4.45 27.24 -11.30
N GLN A 304 -4.22 26.87 -12.56
CA GLN A 304 -5.31 26.53 -13.47
C GLN A 304 -6.04 25.27 -12.98
N VAL A 305 -7.30 25.43 -12.58
CA VAL A 305 -8.12 24.33 -12.08
C VAL A 305 -8.32 23.29 -13.17
N LYS A 306 -7.79 22.10 -12.95
CA LYS A 306 -7.95 20.97 -13.87
C LYS A 306 -9.42 20.57 -14.00
N PRO A 307 -9.93 20.24 -15.20
CA PRO A 307 -11.32 19.83 -15.40
C PRO A 307 -11.81 18.69 -14.50
N LEU A 308 -10.98 17.71 -14.19
CA LEU A 308 -11.35 16.61 -13.28
C LEU A 308 -11.58 17.11 -11.84
N VAL A 309 -10.75 18.05 -11.37
CA VAL A 309 -10.90 18.67 -10.04
C VAL A 309 -12.21 19.46 -9.97
N ARG A 310 -12.49 20.24 -11.02
CA ARG A 310 -13.76 20.99 -11.13
C ARG A 310 -14.96 20.05 -11.16
N PHE A 311 -14.89 18.99 -11.96
CA PHE A 311 -15.92 17.96 -12.03
C PHE A 311 -16.22 17.34 -10.67
N SER A 312 -15.18 16.99 -9.89
CA SER A 312 -15.33 16.48 -8.53
C SER A 312 -16.05 17.46 -7.61
N ALA A 313 -15.63 18.72 -7.64
CA ALA A 313 -16.10 19.74 -6.73
C ALA A 313 -17.50 20.28 -7.10
N GLU A 314 -17.74 20.58 -8.36
CA GLU A 314 -18.94 21.28 -8.83
C GLU A 314 -20.06 20.33 -9.30
N GLU A 315 -19.71 19.27 -10.05
CA GLU A 315 -20.70 18.35 -10.61
C GLU A 315 -21.03 17.19 -9.67
N LEU A 316 -20.02 16.62 -8.99
CA LEU A 316 -20.24 15.57 -8.00
C LEU A 316 -20.51 16.11 -6.60
N GLY A 317 -20.26 17.41 -6.36
CA GLY A 317 -20.55 18.09 -5.10
C GLY A 317 -19.69 17.63 -3.91
N VAL A 318 -18.53 17.03 -4.17
CA VAL A 318 -17.65 16.50 -3.12
C VAL A 318 -16.54 17.51 -2.81
N PRO A 319 -16.31 17.86 -1.53
CA PRO A 319 -15.13 18.60 -1.12
C PRO A 319 -13.86 18.04 -1.74
N THR A 320 -13.13 18.87 -2.47
CA THR A 320 -11.99 18.42 -3.27
C THR A 320 -10.77 19.27 -2.95
N MET A 321 -9.69 18.62 -2.57
CA MET A 321 -8.41 19.25 -2.34
C MET A 321 -7.37 18.78 -3.36
N VAL A 322 -6.44 19.66 -3.67
CA VAL A 322 -5.29 19.37 -4.51
C VAL A 322 -4.03 19.71 -3.74
N LEU A 323 -3.17 18.73 -3.56
CA LEU A 323 -1.83 18.93 -3.02
C LEU A 323 -0.84 18.75 -4.17
N LYS A 324 -0.27 19.86 -4.65
CA LYS A 324 0.79 19.87 -5.64
C LYS A 324 2.14 19.90 -4.93
N MET A 325 2.99 18.93 -5.21
CA MET A 325 4.26 18.72 -4.50
C MET A 325 5.43 18.87 -5.44
N HIS A 326 6.37 19.74 -5.09
CA HIS A 326 7.62 19.83 -5.82
C HIS A 326 8.40 18.50 -5.77
N LYS A 327 9.09 18.16 -6.85
CA LYS A 327 9.85 16.90 -7.01
C LYS A 327 10.79 16.61 -5.83
N ARG A 328 11.40 17.64 -5.26
CA ARG A 328 12.27 17.53 -4.10
C ARG A 328 11.59 16.93 -2.87
N TYR A 329 10.30 17.23 -2.65
CA TYR A 329 9.55 16.81 -1.45
C TYR A 329 8.86 15.47 -1.61
N ARG A 330 8.53 15.07 -2.85
CA ARG A 330 7.84 13.82 -3.10
C ARG A 330 8.77 12.64 -3.40
N MET A 331 10.09 12.88 -3.62
CA MET A 331 11.06 11.83 -3.91
C MET A 331 11.88 11.47 -2.65
N PRO A 332 11.66 10.30 -2.04
CA PRO A 332 12.35 9.92 -0.80
C PRO A 332 13.87 9.81 -0.96
N ARG A 333 14.37 9.51 -2.17
CA ARG A 333 15.82 9.47 -2.45
C ARG A 333 16.49 10.83 -2.33
N LEU A 334 15.74 11.93 -2.44
CA LEU A 334 16.27 13.29 -2.35
C LEU A 334 16.15 13.84 -0.93
N GLN A 335 14.99 13.63 -0.28
CA GLN A 335 14.73 14.09 1.07
C GLN A 335 13.82 13.07 1.79
N LEU A 336 14.46 12.06 2.37
CA LEU A 336 13.76 10.95 3.05
C LEU A 336 12.91 11.44 4.22
N GLU A 337 13.46 12.32 5.04
CA GLU A 337 12.78 12.85 6.23
C GLU A 337 11.53 13.66 5.83
N THR A 338 11.67 14.58 4.88
CA THR A 338 10.55 15.41 4.40
C THR A 338 9.45 14.56 3.77
N PHE A 339 9.80 13.59 2.94
CA PHE A 339 8.84 12.63 2.39
C PHE A 339 8.08 11.91 3.51
N GLY A 340 8.82 11.46 4.53
CA GLY A 340 8.27 10.80 5.69
C GLY A 340 7.28 11.66 6.48
N GLN A 341 7.64 12.89 6.73
CA GLN A 341 6.79 13.85 7.42
C GLN A 341 5.51 14.13 6.61
N ILE A 342 5.60 14.31 5.29
CA ILE A 342 4.42 14.51 4.43
C ILE A 342 3.47 13.31 4.52
N VAL A 343 4.00 12.09 4.36
CA VAL A 343 3.18 10.87 4.45
C VAL A 343 2.54 10.73 5.83
N HIS A 344 3.29 11.02 6.90
CA HIS A 344 2.77 10.98 8.26
C HIS A 344 1.61 11.97 8.48
N PHE A 345 1.80 13.24 8.11
CA PHE A 345 0.77 14.26 8.26
C PHE A 345 -0.46 14.00 7.39
N LEU A 346 -0.26 13.52 6.15
CA LEU A 346 -1.37 13.14 5.30
C LEU A 346 -2.15 11.96 5.90
N ARG A 347 -1.46 10.94 6.41
CA ARG A 347 -2.12 9.80 7.06
C ARG A 347 -2.97 10.25 8.23
N GLU A 348 -2.41 11.01 9.18
CA GLU A 348 -3.14 11.52 10.34
C GLU A 348 -4.36 12.35 9.91
N TYR A 349 -4.16 13.22 8.93
CA TYR A 349 -5.24 14.04 8.39
C TYR A 349 -6.38 13.19 7.80
N LEU A 350 -6.05 12.17 7.00
CA LEU A 350 -7.04 11.28 6.38
C LEU A 350 -7.78 10.43 7.43
N GLU A 351 -7.08 9.93 8.45
CA GLU A 351 -7.68 9.17 9.55
C GLU A 351 -8.66 10.04 10.36
N GLU A 352 -8.25 11.24 10.78
CA GLU A 352 -9.09 12.15 11.55
C GLU A 352 -10.33 12.60 10.75
N THR A 353 -10.10 13.03 9.51
CA THR A 353 -11.18 13.51 8.64
C THR A 353 -12.11 12.37 8.22
N GLY A 354 -11.57 11.19 7.94
CA GLY A 354 -12.36 10.03 7.58
C GLY A 354 -13.32 9.59 8.68
N ILE A 355 -12.85 9.53 9.93
CA ILE A 355 -13.69 9.21 11.10
C ILE A 355 -14.80 10.25 11.30
N GLU A 356 -14.51 11.53 11.10
CA GLU A 356 -15.52 12.59 11.19
C GLU A 356 -16.59 12.47 10.09
N LEU A 357 -16.15 12.19 8.86
CA LEU A 357 -17.05 11.98 7.73
C LEU A 357 -17.95 10.74 7.91
N GLU A 358 -17.41 9.62 8.42
CA GLU A 358 -18.21 8.44 8.74
C GLU A 358 -19.37 8.76 9.68
N ARG A 359 -19.10 9.55 10.73
CA ARG A 359 -20.12 9.99 11.69
C ARG A 359 -21.17 10.91 11.07
N SER A 360 -20.81 11.68 10.05
CA SER A 360 -21.71 12.61 9.38
C SER A 360 -22.56 11.95 8.30
N LEU A 361 -22.11 10.80 7.75
CA LEU A 361 -22.75 10.05 6.69
C LEU A 361 -23.59 8.84 7.22
N SER A 362 -23.44 8.51 8.52
CA SER A 362 -24.22 7.51 9.24
C SER A 362 -25.52 8.10 9.78
#